data_b009b41cccfbf8e1c1111aa02dbc1f45
#
_entry.id   b009b41cccfbf8e1c1111aa02dbc1f45
#
_cell.length_a   1.000
_cell.length_b   1.000
_cell.length_c   1.000
_cell.angle_alpha   90.00
_cell.angle_beta   90.00
_cell.angle_gamma   90.00
#
_symmetry.space_group_name_H-M   'P 1'
#
loop_
_entity.id
_entity.type
_entity.pdbx_description
1 polymer ?
#
loop_
_entity_poly.entity_id
_entity_poly.type
_entity_poly.pdbx_seq_one_letter_code
_entity_poly.pdbx_strand_id
1 'polypeptide(L)'
;MTVEQIEEILRKEVRKIDKSVQLVAVEPSKKENSYRVTLLKDRKFGSAELKKDVIEQYLSQEGKGKGLRRALGKAVSHLSIKYKR
;
A
#
# COMPACT_ATOMS: atom_id res chain seq x y z
N MET A 1 -0.83 -3.20 16.71
CA MET A 1 -0.28 -2.35 15.64
C MET A 1 -1.26 -1.25 15.30
N THR A 2 -0.80 -0.01 15.31
CA THR A 2 -1.68 1.12 15.05
C THR A 2 -1.71 1.45 13.55
N VAL A 3 -2.77 2.15 13.12
CA VAL A 3 -2.88 2.59 11.74
C VAL A 3 -1.70 3.49 11.36
N GLU A 4 -1.24 4.30 12.30
CA GLU A 4 -0.10 5.19 12.08
C GLU A 4 1.18 4.42 11.77
N GLN A 5 1.40 3.32 12.47
CA GLN A 5 2.58 2.47 12.22
C GLN A 5 2.50 1.83 10.83
N ILE A 6 1.32 1.36 10.47
CA ILE A 6 1.09 0.77 9.15
C ILE A 6 1.33 1.82 8.07
N GLU A 7 0.84 3.02 8.29
CA GLU A 7 1.00 4.13 7.34
C GLU A 7 2.47 4.43 7.08
N GLU A 8 3.28 4.48 8.13
CA GLU A 8 4.71 4.72 7.99
C GLU A 8 5.41 3.65 7.17
N ILE A 9 5.09 2.40 7.49
CA ILE A 9 5.70 1.26 6.79
C ILE A 9 5.34 1.30 5.31
N LEU A 10 4.08 1.51 5.00
CA LEU A 10 3.61 1.53 3.63
C LEU A 10 4.17 2.70 2.85
N ARG A 11 4.31 3.85 3.50
CA ARG A 11 4.89 5.02 2.86
C ARG A 11 6.31 4.76 2.40
N LYS A 12 7.10 4.12 3.24
CA LYS A 12 8.47 3.78 2.89
C LYS A 12 8.55 2.76 1.75
N GLU A 13 7.69 1.74 1.81
CA GLU A 13 7.72 0.70 0.77
C GLU A 13 7.22 1.21 -0.56
N VAL A 14 6.20 2.06 -0.56
CA VAL A 14 5.69 2.65 -1.80
C VAL A 14 6.78 3.50 -2.48
N ARG A 15 7.53 4.25 -1.70
CA ARG A 15 8.61 5.07 -2.24
C ARG A 15 9.71 4.24 -2.89
N LYS A 16 9.95 3.06 -2.36
CA LYS A 16 10.95 2.16 -2.95
C LYS A 16 10.48 1.61 -4.29
N ILE A 17 9.19 1.45 -4.45
CA ILE A 17 8.62 0.93 -5.68
C ILE A 17 8.54 2.03 -6.74
N ASP A 18 8.02 3.21 -6.36
CA ASP A 18 7.86 4.31 -7.30
C ASP A 18 7.89 5.63 -6.51
N LYS A 19 8.90 6.43 -6.78
CA LYS A 19 9.09 7.71 -6.09
C LYS A 19 8.01 8.73 -6.41
N SER A 20 7.31 8.56 -7.52
CA SER A 20 6.28 9.50 -7.93
C SER A 20 4.92 9.21 -7.28
N VAL A 21 4.81 8.10 -6.57
CA VAL A 21 3.59 7.74 -5.89
C VAL A 21 3.65 8.16 -4.42
N GLN A 22 2.57 8.73 -3.92
CA GLN A 22 2.47 9.15 -2.53
C GLN A 22 1.37 8.37 -1.83
N LEU A 23 1.64 8.01 -0.58
CA LEU A 23 0.62 7.41 0.26
C LEU A 23 -0.19 8.53 0.90
N VAL A 24 -1.48 8.56 0.62
CA VAL A 24 -2.37 9.60 1.12
C VAL A 24 -3.00 9.22 2.45
N ALA A 25 -3.53 8.00 2.53
CA ALA A 25 -4.24 7.57 3.72
C ALA A 25 -4.28 6.06 3.83
N VAL A 26 -4.41 5.58 5.06
CA VAL A 26 -4.64 4.17 5.35
C VAL A 26 -5.79 4.11 6.33
N GLU A 27 -6.81 3.33 6.01
CA GLU A 27 -8.00 3.19 6.84
C GLU A 27 -8.41 1.74 6.96
N PRO A 28 -9.05 1.36 8.06
CA PRO A 28 -9.64 0.03 8.14
C PRO A 28 -10.66 -0.14 7.03
N SER A 29 -10.58 -1.26 6.33
CA SER A 29 -11.53 -1.56 5.27
C SER A 29 -12.82 -2.14 5.86
N LYS A 30 -13.91 -2.06 5.09
CA LYS A 30 -15.16 -2.71 5.48
C LYS A 30 -15.02 -4.22 5.50
N LYS A 31 -14.08 -4.75 4.76
CA LYS A 31 -13.78 -6.18 4.79
C LYS A 31 -12.96 -6.49 6.02
N GLU A 32 -13.26 -7.61 6.64
CA GLU A 32 -12.52 -8.03 7.83
C GLU A 32 -11.05 -8.27 7.50
N ASN A 33 -10.20 -7.87 8.45
CA ASN A 33 -8.77 -8.10 8.36
C ASN A 33 -8.11 -7.49 7.12
N SER A 34 -8.63 -6.33 6.71
CA SER A 34 -8.06 -5.61 5.57
C SER A 34 -7.98 -4.12 5.86
N TYR A 35 -7.08 -3.45 5.14
CA TYR A 35 -6.93 -2.01 5.21
C TYR A 35 -7.08 -1.43 3.81
N ARG A 36 -7.72 -0.28 3.72
CA ARG A 36 -7.82 0.45 2.47
C ARG A 36 -6.67 1.45 2.41
N VAL A 37 -5.90 1.36 1.35
CA VAL A 37 -4.76 2.25 1.13
C VAL A 37 -5.07 3.15 -0.04
N THR A 38 -4.95 4.45 0.15
CA THR A 38 -5.17 5.43 -0.90
C THR A 38 -3.83 5.98 -1.37
N LEU A 39 -3.61 5.90 -2.66
CA LEU A 39 -2.37 6.37 -3.29
C LEU A 39 -2.68 7.50 -4.24
N LEU A 40 -1.68 8.36 -4.45
CA LEU A 40 -1.79 9.49 -5.36
C LEU A 40 -0.60 9.49 -6.30
N LYS A 41 -0.87 9.56 -7.60
CA LYS A 41 0.17 9.68 -8.62
C LYS A 41 -0.33 10.61 -9.71
N ASP A 42 0.43 11.64 -10.01
CA ASP A 42 0.12 12.60 -11.08
C ASP A 42 -1.32 13.13 -10.99
N ARG A 43 -1.71 13.53 -9.78
CA ARG A 43 -3.04 14.09 -9.49
C ARG A 43 -4.18 13.10 -9.61
N LYS A 44 -3.86 11.81 -9.69
CA LYS A 44 -4.89 10.78 -9.75
C LYS A 44 -4.84 9.93 -8.50
N PHE A 45 -6.00 9.69 -7.93
CA PHE A 45 -6.13 8.85 -6.76
C PHE A 45 -6.47 7.43 -7.15
N GLY A 46 -5.91 6.50 -6.43
CA GLY A 46 -6.27 5.10 -6.56
C GLY A 46 -6.29 4.49 -5.19
N SER A 47 -7.12 3.48 -5.00
CA SER A 47 -7.18 2.78 -3.73
C SER A 47 -6.96 1.30 -3.94
N ALA A 48 -6.41 0.66 -2.91
CA ALA A 48 -6.18 -0.77 -2.91
C ALA A 48 -6.47 -1.30 -1.52
N GLU A 49 -6.80 -2.56 -1.44
CA GLU A 49 -7.01 -3.20 -0.15
C GLU A 49 -5.84 -4.13 0.14
N LEU A 50 -5.29 -4.02 1.34
CA LEU A 50 -4.22 -4.88 1.79
C LEU A 50 -4.72 -5.72 2.94
N LYS A 51 -4.47 -7.01 2.87
CA LYS A 51 -4.85 -7.91 3.97
C LYS A 51 -3.92 -7.68 5.15
N LYS A 52 -4.51 -7.73 6.33
CA LYS A 52 -3.77 -7.57 7.57
C LYS A 52 -2.66 -8.61 7.68
N ASP A 53 -2.93 -9.83 7.23
CA ASP A 53 -1.94 -10.91 7.26
C ASP A 53 -0.67 -10.56 6.50
N VAL A 54 -0.81 -9.88 5.38
CA VAL A 54 0.32 -9.49 4.56
C VAL A 54 1.20 -8.49 5.31
N ILE A 55 0.58 -7.57 6.02
CA ILE A 55 1.31 -6.58 6.81
C ILE A 55 2.01 -7.24 7.99
N GLU A 56 1.32 -8.15 8.67
CA GLU A 56 1.91 -8.87 9.80
C GLU A 56 3.09 -9.72 9.37
N GLN A 57 2.99 -10.33 8.21
CA GLN A 57 4.07 -11.14 7.66
C GLN A 57 5.30 -10.28 7.39
N TYR A 58 5.09 -9.10 6.85
CA TYR A 58 6.17 -8.15 6.62
C TYR A 58 6.89 -7.80 7.92
N LEU A 59 6.12 -7.53 8.97
CA LEU A 59 6.68 -7.17 10.27
C LEU A 59 7.45 -8.33 10.90
N SER A 60 6.92 -9.54 10.82
CA SER A 60 7.56 -10.70 11.43
C SER A 60 8.84 -11.09 10.71
N GLN A 61 9.01 -10.71 9.46
CA GLN A 61 10.20 -11.00 8.68
C GLN A 61 11.13 -9.80 8.56
N GLU A 62 10.98 -8.85 9.45
CA GLU A 62 11.85 -7.67 9.54
C GLU A 62 11.99 -6.91 8.21
N GLY A 63 10.87 -6.72 7.54
CA GLY A 63 10.85 -5.95 6.31
C GLY A 63 11.14 -6.73 5.06
N LYS A 64 11.13 -8.06 5.14
CA LYS A 64 11.40 -8.91 3.97
C LYS A 64 10.14 -9.53 3.40
N GLY A 65 8.97 -9.00 3.73
CA GLY A 65 7.71 -9.57 3.27
C GLY A 65 7.47 -9.36 1.79
N LYS A 66 7.63 -10.41 1.02
CA LYS A 66 7.39 -10.36 -0.43
C LYS A 66 5.93 -10.11 -0.77
N GLY A 67 5.02 -10.58 0.08
CA GLY A 67 3.59 -10.39 -0.14
C GLY A 67 3.19 -8.93 -0.13
N LEU A 68 3.75 -8.15 0.81
CA LEU A 68 3.46 -6.73 0.89
C LEU A 68 3.95 -5.99 -0.34
N ARG A 69 5.17 -6.26 -0.76
CA ARG A 69 5.75 -5.62 -1.94
C ARG A 69 4.97 -5.96 -3.20
N ARG A 70 4.52 -7.19 -3.31
CA ARG A 70 3.72 -7.62 -4.47
C ARG A 70 2.38 -6.90 -4.49
N ALA A 71 1.72 -6.80 -3.34
CA ALA A 71 0.43 -6.14 -3.25
C ALA A 71 0.55 -4.64 -3.58
N LEU A 72 1.58 -3.98 -3.03
CA LEU A 72 1.81 -2.57 -3.32
C LEU A 72 2.20 -2.36 -4.78
N GLY A 73 2.99 -3.27 -5.34
CA GLY A 73 3.38 -3.19 -6.74
C GLY A 73 2.17 -3.27 -7.66
N LYS A 74 1.22 -4.13 -7.34
CA LYS A 74 -0.03 -4.22 -8.12
C LYS A 74 -0.83 -2.93 -8.03
N ALA A 75 -0.91 -2.34 -6.84
CA ALA A 75 -1.65 -1.11 -6.64
C ALA A 75 -1.02 0.04 -7.45
N VAL A 76 0.30 0.13 -7.42
CA VAL A 76 1.03 1.16 -8.19
C VAL A 76 0.84 0.94 -9.68
N SER A 77 0.91 -0.31 -10.13
CA SER A 77 0.70 -0.64 -11.54
C SER A 77 -0.69 -0.27 -12.01
N HIS A 78 -1.69 -0.49 -11.17
CA HIS A 78 -3.08 -0.13 -11.47
C HIS A 78 -3.22 1.37 -11.70
N LEU A 79 -2.56 2.18 -10.88
CA LEU A 79 -2.56 3.63 -11.07
C LEU A 79 -1.96 4.02 -12.41
N SER A 80 -0.85 3.38 -12.75
CA SER A 80 -0.17 3.67 -14.02
C SER A 80 -1.03 3.31 -15.21
N ILE A 81 -1.71 2.17 -15.14
CA ILE A 81 -2.60 1.72 -16.22
C ILE A 81 -3.76 2.69 -16.40
N LYS A 82 -4.38 3.12 -15.31
CA LYS A 82 -5.47 4.09 -15.36
C LYS A 82 -5.01 5.41 -15.93
N TYR A 83 -3.80 5.78 -15.60
CA TYR A 83 -3.24 7.05 -16.04
C TYR A 83 -3.03 7.09 -17.56
N LYS A 84 -2.63 5.98 -18.13
CA LYS A 84 -2.36 5.90 -19.57
C LYS A 84 -3.61 6.01 -20.43
N ARG A 85 -4.75 5.92 -19.83
CA ARG A 85 -5.98 6.11 -20.56
C ARG A 85 -6.42 7.56 -20.52
#